data_ca071da357f2e001516bdf5e1ff142be
#
_entry.id   ca071da357f2e001516bdf5e1ff142be
#
_cell.length_a   1.000
_cell.length_b   1.000
_cell.length_c   1.000
_cell.angle_alpha   90.00
_cell.angle_beta   90.00
_cell.angle_gamma   90.00
#
_symmetry.space_group_name_H-M   'P 1'
#
loop_
_entity.id
_entity.type
_entity.pdbx_description
1 polymer ?
#
loop_
_entity_poly.entity_id
_entity_poly.type
_entity_poly.pdbx_seq_one_letter_code
_entity_poly.pdbx_strand_id
1 'polypeptide(L)'
;MTSLWGSVMKYLLIGLLASALLASATMFATQSRQTFSGTITDEECPIADHSGMRMGSTDAACAIACVDDHSVPFVLFDGKEVYRLSDQEKSREFAGKKVAVVGTLDSETNTIQVDSMVAAK
;
A
#
# COMPACT_ATOMS: atom_id res chain seq x y z
N MET A 1 -7.67 -64.33 -7.70
CA MET A 1 -7.73 -63.25 -8.75
C MET A 1 -8.36 -61.97 -8.27
N THR A 2 -8.97 -61.90 -7.11
CA THR A 2 -9.60 -60.68 -6.57
C THR A 2 -8.67 -59.77 -5.77
N SER A 3 -7.45 -60.20 -5.36
CA SER A 3 -6.53 -59.43 -4.51
C SER A 3 -5.68 -58.39 -5.28
N LEU A 4 -5.43 -58.58 -6.54
CA LEU A 4 -4.62 -57.68 -7.38
C LEU A 4 -5.38 -56.35 -7.70
N TRP A 5 -6.65 -56.41 -7.91
CA TRP A 5 -7.49 -55.21 -8.20
C TRP A 5 -7.63 -54.32 -6.97
N GLY A 6 -7.74 -54.90 -5.79
CA GLY A 6 -7.81 -54.14 -4.54
C GLY A 6 -6.50 -53.38 -4.22
N SER A 7 -5.36 -53.98 -4.57
CA SER A 7 -4.05 -53.34 -4.36
C SER A 7 -3.82 -52.20 -5.35
N VAL A 8 -4.13 -52.40 -6.64
CA VAL A 8 -3.99 -51.35 -7.67
C VAL A 8 -4.88 -50.15 -7.34
N MET A 9 -6.11 -50.38 -6.90
CA MET A 9 -7.04 -49.32 -6.54
C MET A 9 -6.58 -48.52 -5.32
N LYS A 10 -5.98 -49.17 -4.32
CA LYS A 10 -5.38 -48.48 -3.16
C LYS A 10 -4.21 -47.56 -3.56
N TYR A 11 -3.34 -47.97 -4.45
CA TYR A 11 -2.21 -47.17 -4.90
C TYR A 11 -2.64 -46.02 -5.82
N LEU A 12 -3.68 -46.20 -6.62
CA LEU A 12 -4.28 -45.12 -7.44
C LEU A 12 -4.93 -44.04 -6.54
N LEU A 13 -5.64 -44.44 -5.49
CA LEU A 13 -6.25 -43.49 -4.54
C LEU A 13 -5.18 -42.74 -3.72
N ILE A 14 -4.10 -43.39 -3.32
CA ILE A 14 -2.97 -42.77 -2.60
C ILE A 14 -2.23 -41.80 -3.54
N GLY A 15 -2.05 -42.16 -4.79
CA GLY A 15 -1.42 -41.29 -5.81
C GLY A 15 -2.23 -40.02 -6.12
N LEU A 16 -3.57 -40.14 -6.15
CA LEU A 16 -4.48 -38.99 -6.35
C LEU A 16 -4.51 -38.06 -5.12
N LEU A 17 -4.41 -38.58 -3.91
CA LEU A 17 -4.34 -37.78 -2.68
C LEU A 17 -3.00 -37.07 -2.53
N ALA A 18 -1.89 -37.68 -2.94
CA ALA A 18 -0.55 -37.07 -2.91
C ALA A 18 -0.42 -35.91 -3.92
N SER A 19 -1.08 -35.99 -5.10
CA SER A 19 -1.05 -34.93 -6.10
C SER A 19 -1.91 -33.72 -5.72
N ALA A 20 -2.94 -33.89 -4.89
CA ALA A 20 -3.76 -32.79 -4.41
C ALA A 20 -3.08 -31.91 -3.35
N LEU A 21 -2.06 -32.43 -2.64
CA LEU A 21 -1.31 -31.71 -1.62
C LEU A 21 -0.20 -30.82 -2.18
N LEU A 22 0.19 -30.98 -3.43
CA LEU A 22 1.24 -30.18 -4.08
C LEU A 22 0.73 -28.92 -4.80
N ALA A 23 -0.59 -28.73 -4.90
CA ALA A 23 -1.21 -27.59 -5.59
C ALA A 23 -1.41 -26.34 -4.73
N SER A 24 -1.02 -26.34 -3.46
CA SER A 24 -1.11 -25.19 -2.56
C SER A 24 0.20 -24.39 -2.51
N ALA A 25 0.84 -24.18 -3.65
CA ALA A 25 1.85 -23.13 -3.76
C ALA A 25 1.09 -21.80 -3.73
N THR A 26 0.89 -21.25 -2.55
CA THR A 26 0.47 -19.88 -2.38
C THR A 26 1.50 -19.01 -3.07
N MET A 27 1.14 -18.45 -4.23
CA MET A 27 1.91 -17.39 -4.87
C MET A 27 1.84 -16.19 -3.94
N PHE A 28 2.81 -16.07 -3.05
CA PHE A 28 3.09 -14.78 -2.43
C PHE A 28 3.56 -13.87 -3.57
N ALA A 29 2.64 -13.03 -4.04
CA ALA A 29 3.00 -11.95 -4.94
C ALA A 29 4.00 -11.09 -4.20
N THR A 30 5.28 -11.15 -4.58
CA THR A 30 6.32 -10.28 -4.05
C THR A 30 5.96 -8.87 -4.52
N GLN A 31 5.43 -8.06 -3.62
CA GLN A 31 5.15 -6.66 -3.91
C GLN A 31 6.49 -5.98 -4.19
N SER A 32 6.65 -5.48 -5.41
CA SER A 32 7.89 -4.83 -5.82
C SER A 32 8.00 -3.43 -5.24
N ARG A 33 9.22 -3.06 -4.86
CA ARG A 33 9.57 -1.69 -4.49
C ARG A 33 9.40 -0.78 -5.71
N GLN A 34 8.74 0.36 -5.52
CA GLN A 34 8.43 1.34 -6.55
C GLN A 34 8.76 2.76 -6.08
N THR A 35 8.83 3.69 -7.02
CA THR A 35 8.92 5.12 -6.73
C THR A 35 7.60 5.78 -7.07
N PHE A 36 7.04 6.47 -6.09
CA PHE A 36 5.80 7.25 -6.21
C PHE A 36 6.16 8.73 -6.14
N SER A 37 5.71 9.51 -7.08
CA SER A 37 5.93 10.96 -7.10
C SER A 37 4.62 11.70 -6.91
N GLY A 38 4.61 12.69 -6.04
CA GLY A 38 3.39 13.44 -5.77
C GLY A 38 3.57 14.52 -4.71
N THR A 39 2.46 15.05 -4.24
CA THR A 39 2.42 16.09 -3.21
C THR A 39 1.95 15.47 -1.88
N ILE A 40 2.64 15.78 -0.79
CA ILE A 40 2.16 15.44 0.55
C ILE A 40 1.06 16.41 0.95
N THR A 41 -0.10 15.88 1.23
CA THR A 41 -1.28 16.60 1.70
C THR A 41 -1.93 15.87 2.86
N ASP A 42 -3.13 16.24 3.24
CA ASP A 42 -3.91 15.60 4.32
C ASP A 42 -5.14 14.88 3.76
N GLU A 43 -5.71 13.97 4.54
CA GLU A 43 -6.85 13.16 4.12
C GLU A 43 -8.16 13.97 3.98
N GLU A 44 -8.28 15.14 4.61
CA GLU A 44 -9.43 16.05 4.44
C GLU A 44 -9.37 16.81 3.10
N CYS A 45 -8.16 17.13 2.64
CA CYS A 45 -7.91 17.77 1.34
C CYS A 45 -6.99 16.89 0.47
N PRO A 46 -7.44 15.66 0.11
CA PRO A 46 -6.55 14.63 -0.44
C PRO A 46 -5.99 14.94 -1.81
N ILE A 47 -6.62 15.86 -2.56
CA ILE A 47 -6.13 16.33 -3.87
C ILE A 47 -5.25 17.59 -3.75
N ALA A 48 -4.78 17.91 -2.56
CA ALA A 48 -3.95 19.08 -2.25
C ALA A 48 -4.60 20.45 -2.58
N ASP A 49 -5.93 20.50 -2.63
CA ASP A 49 -6.70 21.72 -2.81
C ASP A 49 -7.32 22.19 -1.48
N HIS A 50 -6.75 23.21 -0.89
CA HIS A 50 -7.20 23.81 0.36
C HIS A 50 -8.09 25.04 0.17
N SER A 51 -8.59 25.31 -1.04
CA SER A 51 -9.42 26.50 -1.33
C SER A 51 -10.77 26.49 -0.60
N GLY A 52 -11.33 25.29 -0.36
CA GLY A 52 -12.62 25.13 0.34
C GLY A 52 -12.52 25.15 1.86
N MET A 53 -11.36 24.88 2.43
CA MET A 53 -11.10 24.85 3.88
C MET A 53 -9.67 25.30 4.16
N ARG A 54 -9.49 26.56 4.40
CA ARG A 54 -8.17 27.14 4.64
C ARG A 54 -7.87 27.21 6.13
N MET A 55 -7.08 26.25 6.63
CA MET A 55 -6.68 26.12 8.02
C MET A 55 -5.36 26.84 8.36
N GLY A 56 -4.66 27.34 7.33
CA GLY A 56 -3.38 28.03 7.48
C GLY A 56 -3.06 28.92 6.28
N SER A 57 -1.95 29.67 6.36
CA SER A 57 -1.54 30.64 5.33
C SER A 57 -0.88 30.02 4.10
N THR A 58 -0.43 28.77 4.18
CA THR A 58 0.21 28.00 3.11
C THR A 58 -0.38 26.60 3.03
N ASP A 59 -0.15 25.89 1.93
CA ASP A 59 -0.57 24.49 1.80
C ASP A 59 0.06 23.59 2.87
N ALA A 60 1.33 23.82 3.20
CA ALA A 60 2.01 23.13 4.29
C ALA A 60 1.33 23.39 5.64
N ALA A 61 1.04 24.64 5.97
CA ALA A 61 0.36 25.01 7.22
C ALA A 61 -1.08 24.46 7.27
N CYS A 62 -1.80 24.47 6.15
CA CYS A 62 -3.13 23.86 6.06
C CYS A 62 -3.10 22.36 6.30
N ALA A 63 -2.21 21.63 5.64
CA ALA A 63 -2.10 20.17 5.78
C ALA A 63 -1.75 19.79 7.22
N ILE A 64 -0.80 20.47 7.83
CA ILE A 64 -0.38 20.23 9.23
C ILE A 64 -1.55 20.52 10.19
N ALA A 65 -2.25 21.64 10.02
CA ALA A 65 -3.39 21.99 10.87
C ALA A 65 -4.54 20.98 10.75
N CYS A 66 -4.84 20.50 9.54
CA CYS A 66 -5.85 19.45 9.34
C CYS A 66 -5.46 18.15 10.05
N VAL A 67 -4.21 17.72 9.94
CA VAL A 67 -3.72 16.52 10.63
C VAL A 67 -3.83 16.66 12.14
N ASP A 68 -3.43 17.80 12.69
CA ASP A 68 -3.42 18.03 14.15
C ASP A 68 -4.83 18.23 14.71
N ASP A 69 -5.67 19.02 14.06
CA ASP A 69 -6.99 19.40 14.58
C ASP A 69 -8.07 18.35 14.28
N HIS A 70 -7.97 17.65 13.15
CA HIS A 70 -8.97 16.67 12.73
C HIS A 70 -8.52 15.22 12.95
N SER A 71 -7.29 15.00 13.41
CA SER A 71 -6.72 13.66 13.64
C SER A 71 -6.74 12.77 12.39
N VAL A 72 -6.51 13.36 11.24
CA VAL A 72 -6.41 12.65 9.95
C VAL A 72 -4.95 12.47 9.55
N PRO A 73 -4.60 11.43 8.75
CA PRO A 73 -3.23 11.21 8.33
C PRO A 73 -2.80 12.13 7.18
N PHE A 74 -1.48 12.27 7.01
CA PHE A 74 -0.89 12.73 5.76
C PHE A 74 -1.05 11.65 4.69
N VAL A 75 -1.27 12.08 3.46
CA VAL A 75 -1.39 11.24 2.26
C VAL A 75 -0.52 11.78 1.12
N LEU A 76 -0.23 10.92 0.14
CA LEU A 76 0.42 11.30 -1.11
C LEU A 76 -0.63 11.40 -2.20
N PHE A 77 -0.69 12.54 -2.89
CA PHE A 77 -1.47 12.72 -4.10
C PHE A 77 -0.56 12.79 -5.33
N ASP A 78 -0.65 11.82 -6.22
CA ASP A 78 0.21 11.72 -7.41
C ASP A 78 -0.31 12.49 -8.64
N GLY A 79 -1.41 13.23 -8.47
CA GLY A 79 -2.13 13.93 -9.53
C GLY A 79 -3.36 13.18 -10.02
N LYS A 80 -3.54 11.93 -9.61
CA LYS A 80 -4.66 11.06 -9.98
C LYS A 80 -5.15 10.23 -8.79
N GLU A 81 -4.25 9.53 -8.12
CA GLU A 81 -4.53 8.63 -7.00
C GLU A 81 -4.04 9.23 -5.68
N VAL A 82 -4.69 8.82 -4.60
CA VAL A 82 -4.33 9.19 -3.23
C VAL A 82 -3.88 7.95 -2.49
N TYR A 83 -2.70 8.00 -1.88
CA TYR A 83 -2.12 6.89 -1.14
C TYR A 83 -1.91 7.26 0.32
N ARG A 84 -2.23 6.35 1.22
CA ARG A 84 -1.79 6.45 2.61
C ARG A 84 -0.30 6.19 2.71
N LEU A 85 0.34 6.73 3.73
CA LEU A 85 1.78 6.62 3.95
C LEU A 85 2.04 6.01 5.33
N SER A 86 2.91 5.01 5.41
CA SER A 86 3.27 4.37 6.67
C SER A 86 4.10 5.28 7.58
N ASP A 87 4.89 6.19 7.01
CA ASP A 87 5.76 7.12 7.73
C ASP A 87 5.12 8.51 7.82
N GLN A 88 4.31 8.71 8.85
CA GLN A 88 3.62 9.97 9.10
C GLN A 88 4.54 11.08 9.62
N GLU A 89 5.58 10.72 10.34
CA GLU A 89 6.55 11.68 10.87
C GLU A 89 7.37 12.31 9.72
N LYS A 90 7.87 11.47 8.83
CA LYS A 90 8.57 11.95 7.63
C LYS A 90 7.64 12.75 6.72
N SER A 91 6.40 12.32 6.58
CA SER A 91 5.38 13.03 5.78
C SER A 91 5.15 14.46 6.29
N ARG A 92 5.14 14.67 7.60
CA ARG A 92 5.01 16.00 8.20
C ARG A 92 6.12 16.95 7.76
N GLU A 93 7.37 16.48 7.66
CA GLU A 93 8.50 17.30 7.21
C GLU A 93 8.32 17.81 5.77
N PHE A 94 7.58 17.07 4.96
CA PHE A 94 7.31 17.37 3.55
C PHE A 94 5.88 17.87 3.27
N ALA A 95 5.11 18.22 4.30
CA ALA A 95 3.74 18.70 4.12
C ALA A 95 3.68 19.85 3.10
N GLY A 96 2.76 19.73 2.12
CA GLY A 96 2.58 20.69 1.05
C GLY A 96 3.65 20.67 -0.06
N LYS A 97 4.62 19.77 0.02
CA LYS A 97 5.74 19.69 -0.93
C LYS A 97 5.59 18.51 -1.89
N LYS A 98 6.17 18.66 -3.07
CA LYS A 98 6.36 17.54 -4.01
C LYS A 98 7.53 16.68 -3.56
N VAL A 99 7.32 15.36 -3.58
CA VAL A 99 8.28 14.36 -3.12
C VAL A 99 8.39 13.19 -4.09
N ALA A 100 9.50 12.46 -3.97
CA ALA A 100 9.63 11.10 -4.47
C ALA A 100 9.69 10.15 -3.25
N VAL A 101 8.74 9.21 -3.21
CA VAL A 101 8.63 8.20 -2.15
C VAL A 101 9.01 6.85 -2.74
N VAL A 102 10.02 6.21 -2.17
CA VAL A 102 10.37 4.83 -2.50
C VAL A 102 9.73 3.92 -1.47
N GLY A 103 9.02 2.91 -1.92
CA GLY A 103 8.35 1.98 -1.02
C GLY A 103 7.59 0.89 -1.76
N THR A 104 6.80 0.15 -1.01
CA THR A 104 5.98 -0.94 -1.49
C THR A 104 4.51 -0.62 -1.26
N LEU A 105 3.68 -0.76 -2.30
CA LEU A 105 2.24 -0.52 -2.19
C LEU A 105 1.53 -1.75 -1.64
N ASP A 106 0.88 -1.59 -0.51
CA ASP A 106 -0.16 -2.50 -0.06
C ASP A 106 -1.48 -2.11 -0.74
N SER A 107 -1.90 -2.92 -1.71
CA SER A 107 -3.10 -2.66 -2.50
C SER A 107 -4.41 -2.91 -1.74
N GLU A 108 -4.40 -3.65 -0.64
CA GLU A 108 -5.60 -3.89 0.17
C GLU A 108 -5.98 -2.66 0.98
N THR A 109 -4.97 -1.97 1.52
CA THR A 109 -5.15 -0.77 2.35
C THR A 109 -4.87 0.53 1.61
N ASN A 110 -4.38 0.44 0.37
CA ASN A 110 -3.89 1.55 -0.44
C ASN A 110 -2.81 2.38 0.28
N THR A 111 -1.91 1.67 0.97
CA THR A 111 -0.84 2.27 1.78
C THR A 111 0.52 1.98 1.17
N ILE A 112 1.32 3.02 0.99
CA ILE A 112 2.74 2.88 0.65
C ILE A 112 3.51 2.62 1.94
N GLN A 113 4.15 1.46 2.03
CA GLN A 113 5.15 1.18 3.05
C GLN A 113 6.41 1.93 2.66
N VAL A 114 6.68 3.03 3.34
CA VAL A 114 7.73 3.99 2.98
C VAL A 114 9.10 3.47 3.39
N ASP A 115 10.01 3.35 2.43
CA ASP A 115 11.43 3.08 2.68
C ASP A 115 12.23 4.39 2.76
N SER A 116 11.92 5.33 1.85
CA SER A 116 12.54 6.66 1.85
C SER A 116 11.60 7.70 1.22
N MET A 117 11.80 8.95 1.60
CA MET A 117 11.08 10.10 1.06
C MET A 117 12.06 11.26 0.92
N VAL A 118 12.10 11.85 -0.26
CA VAL A 118 12.97 12.98 -0.58
C VAL A 118 12.19 14.03 -1.36
N ALA A 119 12.62 15.29 -1.27
CA ALA A 119 12.04 16.35 -2.09
C ALA A 119 12.22 16.02 -3.59
N ALA A 120 11.17 16.17 -4.39
CA ALA A 120 11.26 16.06 -5.84
C ALA A 120 12.03 17.28 -6.40
N LYS A 121 12.82 17.03 -7.46
CA LYS A 121 13.55 18.08 -8.18
C LYS A 121 12.65 18.80 -9.18
#